data_73d9ac9170b256008643f286b6980e57
#
_entry.id   73d9ac9170b256008643f286b6980e57
#
_cell.length_a   1.000
_cell.length_b   1.000
_cell.length_c   1.000
_cell.angle_alpha   90.00
_cell.angle_beta   90.00
_cell.angle_gamma   90.00
#
_symmetry.space_group_name_H-M   'P 1'
#
loop_
_entity.id
_entity.type
_entity.pdbx_description
1 polymer ?
#
loop_
_entity_poly.entity_id
_entity_poly.type
_entity_poly.pdbx_seq_one_letter_code
_entity_poly.pdbx_strand_id
1 'polypeptide(L)'
;RSRGKLTVRERIDALLDPGSFREWGSLAGEGQYDADGRLTGFRASSCLVGRGAVEGRPVAVSADDFTNRGGSSESYLHEKNVQAELMAAEYGLPLLRLLDGTGGGGSVAEIERLGATYVPYVPGFDQVVANLGAVPVVSLGLGPVAGLGAARLVASHYSLMVRGLSQMFTAGPPVVAAAGEKVTADQLGGAELHASTGSIDDVVDSEAEAFARARRFLSYLPGRAGAQ
;
A
#
# COMPACT_ATOMS: atom_id res chain seq x y z
N ARG A 1 5.83 -7.23 14.91
CA ARG A 1 7.18 -7.86 15.14
C ARG A 1 7.08 -9.33 15.53
N SER A 2 6.07 -9.76 16.27
CA SER A 2 5.91 -11.19 16.66
C SER A 2 5.75 -12.16 15.48
N ARG A 3 5.44 -11.65 14.29
CA ARG A 3 5.32 -12.42 13.03
C ARG A 3 6.47 -12.16 12.05
N GLY A 4 7.58 -11.57 12.48
CA GLY A 4 8.68 -11.17 11.58
C GLY A 4 8.39 -9.95 10.70
N LYS A 5 7.26 -9.26 10.92
CA LYS A 5 6.79 -8.15 10.12
C LYS A 5 7.49 -6.84 10.49
N LEU A 6 7.98 -6.12 9.50
CA LEU A 6 8.57 -4.80 9.65
C LEU A 6 7.48 -3.71 9.76
N THR A 7 7.82 -2.60 10.41
CA THR A 7 7.02 -1.37 10.34
C THR A 7 7.16 -0.72 8.98
N VAL A 8 6.24 0.18 8.62
CA VAL A 8 6.28 0.88 7.33
C VAL A 8 7.59 1.64 7.12
N ARG A 9 8.15 2.27 8.16
CA ARG A 9 9.43 3.00 8.06
C ARG A 9 10.61 2.05 7.92
N GLU A 10 10.65 0.96 8.67
CA GLU A 10 11.66 -0.09 8.51
C GLU A 10 11.64 -0.71 7.10
N ARG A 11 10.46 -0.86 6.49
CA ARG A 11 10.30 -1.31 5.09
C ARG A 11 10.89 -0.33 4.09
N ILE A 12 10.58 0.95 4.26
CA ILE A 12 11.13 2.02 3.41
C ILE A 12 12.65 2.07 3.53
N ASP A 13 13.18 2.05 4.75
CA ASP A 13 14.62 2.07 5.02
C ASP A 13 15.33 0.81 4.49
N ALA A 14 14.65 -0.36 4.53
CA ALA A 14 15.20 -1.60 4.00
C ALA A 14 15.16 -1.69 2.48
N LEU A 15 14.20 -1.04 1.82
CA LEU A 15 14.04 -1.09 0.37
C LEU A 15 14.85 -0.02 -0.36
N LEU A 16 14.91 1.18 0.17
CA LEU A 16 15.54 2.33 -0.47
C LEU A 16 17.01 2.51 -0.06
N ASP A 17 17.73 3.30 -0.82
CA ASP A 17 19.08 3.70 -0.47
C ASP A 17 19.08 4.52 0.84
N PRO A 18 20.06 4.32 1.72
CA PRO A 18 20.10 4.99 3.02
C PRO A 18 19.98 6.52 2.90
N GLY A 19 19.02 7.08 3.64
CA GLY A 19 18.81 8.53 3.70
C GLY A 19 18.23 9.15 2.42
N SER A 20 17.85 8.36 1.42
CA SER A 20 17.30 8.88 0.16
C SER A 20 15.82 9.26 0.25
N PHE A 21 15.05 8.69 1.19
CA PHE A 21 13.62 8.93 1.29
C PHE A 21 13.30 10.39 1.67
N ARG A 22 12.41 10.99 0.90
CA ARG A 22 11.83 12.31 1.16
C ARG A 22 10.32 12.17 1.17
N GLU A 23 9.77 12.17 2.39
CA GLU A 23 8.33 12.03 2.60
C GLU A 23 7.60 13.29 2.13
N TRP A 24 6.51 13.09 1.38
CA TRP A 24 5.55 14.11 1.02
C TRP A 24 4.36 14.06 1.98
N GLY A 25 3.95 15.23 2.49
CA GLY A 25 2.83 15.31 3.43
C GLY A 25 3.10 14.62 4.76
N SER A 26 4.30 14.77 5.33
CA SER A 26 4.67 14.18 6.64
C SER A 26 3.80 14.69 7.80
N LEU A 27 3.18 15.86 7.66
CA LEU A 27 2.24 16.44 8.61
C LEU A 27 0.77 16.21 8.21
N ALA A 28 0.50 15.39 7.19
CA ALA A 28 -0.86 15.06 6.81
C ALA A 28 -1.50 14.15 7.87
N GLY A 29 -2.66 14.57 8.37
CA GLY A 29 -3.38 13.90 9.43
C GLY A 29 -4.57 14.71 9.91
N GLU A 30 -5.22 14.23 10.96
CA GLU A 30 -6.36 14.87 11.60
C GLU A 30 -5.95 15.44 12.96
N GLY A 31 -6.11 16.75 13.14
CA GLY A 31 -5.94 17.41 14.43
C GLY A 31 -7.17 17.18 15.31
N GLN A 32 -6.96 16.89 16.57
CA GLN A 32 -7.99 16.86 17.61
C GLN A 32 -7.88 18.13 18.44
N TYR A 33 -9.00 18.81 18.64
CA TYR A 33 -9.03 20.11 19.31
C TYR A 33 -10.00 20.08 20.50
N ASP A 34 -9.70 20.83 21.56
CA ASP A 34 -10.60 21.07 22.67
C ASP A 34 -11.65 22.15 22.33
N ALA A 35 -12.53 22.45 23.30
CA ALA A 35 -13.56 23.45 23.16
C ALA A 35 -13.01 24.89 22.92
N ASP A 36 -11.76 25.13 23.34
CA ASP A 36 -11.07 26.42 23.17
C ASP A 36 -10.28 26.49 21.84
N GLY A 37 -10.34 25.43 21.01
CA GLY A 37 -9.64 25.35 19.73
C GLY A 37 -8.15 25.02 19.85
N ARG A 38 -7.67 24.52 20.98
CA ARG A 38 -6.29 24.10 21.17
C ARG A 38 -6.10 22.67 20.72
N LEU A 39 -4.99 22.40 20.02
CA LEU A 39 -4.63 21.06 19.57
C LEU A 39 -4.34 20.18 20.79
N THR A 40 -5.14 19.13 20.99
CA THR A 40 -5.01 18.16 22.09
C THR A 40 -4.45 16.82 21.62
N GLY A 41 -4.51 16.52 20.31
CA GLY A 41 -4.00 15.30 19.72
C GLY A 41 -3.87 15.41 18.20
N PHE A 42 -3.12 14.47 17.64
CA PHE A 42 -2.93 14.39 16.20
C PHE A 42 -2.95 12.92 15.76
N ARG A 43 -3.74 12.63 14.75
CA ARG A 43 -3.80 11.32 14.10
C ARG A 43 -3.12 11.40 12.74
N ALA A 44 -1.96 10.76 12.63
CA ALA A 44 -1.23 10.72 11.36
C ALA A 44 -1.99 9.92 10.29
N SER A 45 -1.69 10.18 9.03
CA SER A 45 -2.16 9.36 7.90
C SER A 45 -1.72 7.91 8.02
N SER A 46 -2.56 6.99 7.54
CA SER A 46 -2.27 5.54 7.45
C SER A 46 -1.38 5.16 6.27
N CYS A 47 -0.87 6.13 5.53
CA CYS A 47 0.08 5.88 4.44
C CYS A 47 1.24 6.87 4.46
N LEU A 48 2.41 6.40 4.03
CA LEU A 48 3.58 7.20 3.73
C LEU A 48 3.74 7.28 2.21
N VAL A 49 3.96 8.49 1.73
CA VAL A 49 4.17 8.78 0.31
C VAL A 49 5.42 9.63 0.15
N GLY A 50 6.19 9.40 -0.88
CA GLY A 50 7.37 10.20 -1.13
C GLY A 50 8.19 9.74 -2.32
N ARG A 51 9.41 10.26 -2.39
CA ARG A 51 10.44 9.87 -3.36
C ARG A 51 11.65 9.33 -2.62
N GLY A 52 12.34 8.39 -3.26
CA GLY A 52 13.60 7.86 -2.78
C GLY A 52 14.46 7.40 -3.94
N ALA A 53 15.47 6.61 -3.64
CA ALA A 53 16.29 5.96 -4.65
C ALA A 53 16.45 4.47 -4.33
N VAL A 54 16.57 3.65 -5.36
CA VAL A 54 16.94 2.24 -5.31
C VAL A 54 18.17 2.06 -6.19
N GLU A 55 19.32 1.76 -5.59
CA GLU A 55 20.59 1.64 -6.30
C GLU A 55 20.90 2.87 -7.18
N GLY A 56 20.69 4.06 -6.60
CA GLY A 56 20.87 5.35 -7.27
C GLY A 56 19.74 5.75 -8.22
N ARG A 57 18.78 4.89 -8.47
CA ARG A 57 17.63 5.11 -9.37
C ARG A 57 16.51 5.81 -8.62
N PRO A 58 16.07 7.01 -9.04
CA PRO A 58 14.93 7.68 -8.42
C PRO A 58 13.63 6.87 -8.58
N VAL A 59 12.84 6.79 -7.52
CA VAL A 59 11.55 6.08 -7.48
C VAL A 59 10.52 6.89 -6.70
N ALA A 60 9.23 6.75 -7.07
CA ALA A 60 8.10 7.15 -6.24
C ALA A 60 7.69 5.98 -5.34
N VAL A 61 7.25 6.27 -4.13
CA VAL A 61 6.89 5.27 -3.12
C VAL A 61 5.55 5.59 -2.49
N SER A 62 4.70 4.57 -2.39
CA SER A 62 3.51 4.54 -1.54
C SER A 62 3.61 3.36 -0.58
N ALA A 63 3.41 3.58 0.71
CA ALA A 63 3.55 2.55 1.73
C ALA A 63 2.44 2.64 2.77
N ASP A 64 1.71 1.56 2.98
CA ASP A 64 0.63 1.49 3.97
C ASP A 64 1.20 1.26 5.37
N ASP A 65 0.69 2.02 6.35
CA ASP A 65 1.01 1.84 7.77
C ASP A 65 -0.08 1.05 8.47
N PHE A 66 0.10 -0.27 8.54
CA PHE A 66 -0.82 -1.16 9.24
C PHE A 66 -0.96 -0.85 10.74
N THR A 67 0.04 -0.22 11.35
CA THR A 67 -0.01 0.13 12.78
C THR A 67 -1.03 1.24 13.06
N ASN A 68 -1.36 2.02 12.03
CA ASN A 68 -2.38 3.05 12.11
C ASN A 68 -3.68 2.53 11.49
N ARG A 69 -4.62 2.11 12.35
CA ARG A 69 -5.98 1.66 11.98
C ARG A 69 -6.00 0.49 10.98
N GLY A 70 -5.00 -0.40 11.04
CA GLY A 70 -4.89 -1.53 10.11
C GLY A 70 -4.62 -1.12 8.67
N GLY A 71 -4.02 0.04 8.42
CA GLY A 71 -3.77 0.56 7.07
C GLY A 71 -5.05 0.89 6.30
N SER A 72 -6.18 1.09 6.99
CA SER A 72 -7.45 1.40 6.34
C SER A 72 -7.46 2.82 5.75
N SER A 73 -8.17 2.99 4.64
CA SER A 73 -8.39 4.31 4.04
C SER A 73 -9.10 5.25 5.01
N GLU A 74 -8.69 6.48 5.00
CA GLU A 74 -9.20 7.52 5.88
C GLU A 74 -10.27 8.34 5.16
N SER A 75 -11.34 8.69 5.89
CA SER A 75 -12.42 9.51 5.34
C SER A 75 -12.05 10.99 5.12
N TYR A 76 -10.90 11.41 5.63
CA TYR A 76 -10.47 12.81 5.66
C TYR A 76 -9.15 13.10 4.91
N LEU A 77 -8.46 12.07 4.42
CA LEU A 77 -7.17 12.21 3.72
C LEU A 77 -7.13 11.37 2.43
N HIS A 78 -8.16 11.49 1.62
CA HIS A 78 -8.31 10.70 0.38
C HIS A 78 -7.17 10.92 -0.61
N GLU A 79 -6.61 12.12 -0.66
CA GLU A 79 -5.67 12.52 -1.70
C GLU A 79 -4.24 12.02 -1.44
N LYS A 80 -3.84 11.75 -0.19
CA LYS A 80 -2.47 11.35 0.10
C LYS A 80 -2.10 10.03 -0.58
N ASN A 81 -3.01 9.07 -0.60
CA ASN A 81 -2.79 7.76 -1.23
C ASN A 81 -2.51 7.84 -2.74
N VAL A 82 -3.01 8.88 -3.38
CA VAL A 82 -2.89 9.08 -4.83
C VAL A 82 -1.62 9.84 -5.20
N GLN A 83 -1.03 10.58 -4.26
CA GLN A 83 0.11 11.45 -4.56
C GLN A 83 1.32 10.70 -5.11
N ALA A 84 1.56 9.45 -4.71
CA ALA A 84 2.63 8.66 -5.29
C ALA A 84 2.37 8.30 -6.75
N GLU A 85 1.11 8.03 -7.10
CA GLU A 85 0.68 7.76 -8.48
C GLU A 85 0.89 8.99 -9.37
N LEU A 86 0.43 10.15 -8.90
CA LEU A 86 0.60 11.42 -9.61
C LEU A 86 2.08 11.79 -9.74
N MET A 87 2.86 11.62 -8.68
CA MET A 87 4.29 11.89 -8.66
C MET A 87 5.05 10.98 -9.63
N ALA A 88 4.70 9.69 -9.70
CA ALA A 88 5.29 8.75 -10.63
C ALA A 88 5.04 9.18 -12.09
N ALA A 89 3.81 9.55 -12.41
CA ALA A 89 3.44 10.05 -13.73
C ALA A 89 4.13 11.36 -14.09
N GLU A 90 4.06 12.36 -13.21
CA GLU A 90 4.60 13.70 -13.45
C GLU A 90 6.12 13.69 -13.68
N TYR A 91 6.85 12.91 -12.87
CA TYR A 91 8.31 12.86 -12.95
C TYR A 91 8.85 11.70 -13.79
N GLY A 92 7.98 10.84 -14.36
CA GLY A 92 8.38 9.67 -15.12
C GLY A 92 9.17 8.66 -14.28
N LEU A 93 8.81 8.46 -13.01
CA LEU A 93 9.53 7.61 -12.07
C LEU A 93 8.90 6.23 -11.97
N PRO A 94 9.70 5.16 -11.83
CA PRO A 94 9.17 3.88 -11.37
C PRO A 94 8.42 4.05 -10.03
N LEU A 95 7.30 3.35 -9.89
CA LEU A 95 6.46 3.40 -8.70
C LEU A 95 6.59 2.11 -7.89
N LEU A 96 6.88 2.24 -6.61
CA LEU A 96 6.89 1.16 -5.63
C LEU A 96 5.69 1.28 -4.69
N ARG A 97 4.88 0.24 -4.60
CA ARG A 97 3.75 0.15 -3.67
C ARG A 97 4.03 -0.93 -2.62
N LEU A 98 4.12 -0.53 -1.35
CA LEU A 98 4.27 -1.41 -0.18
C LEU A 98 2.90 -1.54 0.48
N LEU A 99 2.18 -2.59 0.12
CA LEU A 99 0.76 -2.74 0.46
C LEU A 99 0.57 -3.62 1.70
N ASP A 100 -0.11 -3.06 2.70
CA ASP A 100 -0.40 -3.71 3.97
C ASP A 100 -1.58 -3.01 4.66
N GLY A 101 -2.76 -3.15 4.07
CA GLY A 101 -3.93 -2.43 4.53
C GLY A 101 -5.23 -3.21 4.37
N THR A 102 -6.11 -3.06 5.35
CA THR A 102 -7.42 -3.71 5.38
C THR A 102 -8.43 -3.12 4.40
N GLY A 103 -8.01 -2.20 3.55
CA GLY A 103 -8.85 -1.55 2.55
C GLY A 103 -9.71 -0.42 3.11
N GLY A 104 -10.40 0.29 2.22
CA GLY A 104 -11.35 1.31 2.59
C GLY A 104 -12.74 0.72 2.64
N GLY A 105 -13.49 0.97 3.61
CA GLY A 105 -14.88 0.57 3.62
C GLY A 105 -15.39 0.17 4.98
N GLY A 106 -15.26 1.02 5.92
CA GLY A 106 -16.05 0.89 7.09
C GLY A 106 -15.30 0.41 8.32
N SER A 107 -14.38 1.23 8.78
CA SER A 107 -14.10 1.20 10.20
C SER A 107 -15.41 1.45 10.95
N VAL A 108 -15.86 0.48 11.76
CA VAL A 108 -17.06 0.64 12.60
C VAL A 108 -16.98 1.93 13.41
N ALA A 109 -15.81 2.21 14.00
CA ALA A 109 -15.59 3.45 14.75
C ALA A 109 -15.76 4.72 13.91
N GLU A 110 -15.40 4.68 12.62
CA GLU A 110 -15.58 5.82 11.73
C GLU A 110 -17.05 5.99 11.31
N ILE A 111 -17.76 4.89 11.09
CA ILE A 111 -19.20 4.91 10.83
C ILE A 111 -19.96 5.46 12.05
N GLU A 112 -19.59 5.05 13.26
CA GLU A 112 -20.16 5.57 14.50
C GLU A 112 -19.88 7.07 14.67
N ARG A 113 -18.66 7.51 14.37
CA ARG A 113 -18.27 8.93 14.42
C ARG A 113 -19.02 9.79 13.42
N LEU A 114 -19.21 9.30 12.19
CA LEU A 114 -19.90 10.03 11.12
C LEU A 114 -21.43 9.93 11.20
N GLY A 115 -21.95 8.93 11.93
CA GLY A 115 -23.39 8.64 11.98
C GLY A 115 -23.97 8.08 10.66
N ALA A 116 -23.10 7.71 9.72
CA ALA A 116 -23.50 7.18 8.41
C ALA A 116 -22.43 6.25 7.85
N THR A 117 -22.86 5.29 7.03
CA THR A 117 -21.94 4.50 6.21
C THR A 117 -21.29 5.40 5.15
N TYR A 118 -20.03 5.15 4.84
CA TYR A 118 -19.34 5.84 3.77
C TYR A 118 -18.64 4.84 2.84
N VAL A 119 -18.60 5.18 1.57
CA VAL A 119 -17.68 4.56 0.62
C VAL A 119 -16.55 5.55 0.42
N PRO A 120 -15.31 5.20 0.74
CA PRO A 120 -14.20 6.10 0.53
C PRO A 120 -14.16 6.54 -0.93
N TYR A 121 -14.20 7.83 -1.15
CA TYR A 121 -13.89 8.38 -2.45
C TYR A 121 -12.40 8.21 -2.69
N VAL A 122 -12.02 7.56 -3.76
CA VAL A 122 -10.63 7.36 -4.15
C VAL A 122 -10.37 8.16 -5.43
N PRO A 123 -10.12 9.47 -5.31
CA PRO A 123 -9.73 10.26 -6.46
C PRO A 123 -8.44 9.68 -7.05
N GLY A 124 -8.33 9.67 -8.38
CA GLY A 124 -7.11 9.28 -9.06
C GLY A 124 -6.88 7.76 -9.18
N PHE A 125 -7.92 6.92 -9.02
CA PHE A 125 -7.80 5.51 -9.40
C PHE A 125 -7.60 5.33 -10.91
N ASP A 126 -8.07 6.28 -11.70
CA ASP A 126 -7.75 6.45 -13.11
C ASP A 126 -6.24 6.57 -13.35
N GLN A 127 -5.51 7.28 -12.46
CA GLN A 127 -4.05 7.37 -12.52
C GLN A 127 -3.36 6.03 -12.23
N VAL A 128 -3.94 5.19 -11.37
CA VAL A 128 -3.43 3.81 -11.14
C VAL A 128 -3.41 3.02 -12.45
N VAL A 129 -4.48 3.13 -13.24
CA VAL A 129 -4.60 2.48 -14.54
C VAL A 129 -3.69 3.15 -15.58
N ALA A 130 -3.67 4.48 -15.64
CA ALA A 130 -2.84 5.23 -16.59
C ALA A 130 -1.34 4.95 -16.39
N ASN A 131 -0.88 4.76 -15.16
CA ASN A 131 0.52 4.45 -14.85
C ASN A 131 0.98 3.12 -15.44
N LEU A 132 0.09 2.15 -15.68
CA LEU A 132 0.45 0.90 -16.35
C LEU A 132 0.94 1.11 -17.80
N GLY A 133 0.57 2.20 -18.43
CA GLY A 133 1.08 2.57 -19.76
C GLY A 133 2.20 3.62 -19.73
N ALA A 134 2.55 4.15 -18.56
CA ALA A 134 3.42 5.32 -18.46
C ALA A 134 4.75 5.07 -17.73
N VAL A 135 4.73 4.32 -16.64
CA VAL A 135 5.90 4.08 -15.77
C VAL A 135 5.93 2.64 -15.27
N PRO A 136 7.11 2.10 -14.94
CA PRO A 136 7.20 0.80 -14.27
C PRO A 136 6.52 0.85 -12.90
N VAL A 137 5.64 -0.12 -12.61
CA VAL A 137 4.93 -0.24 -11.34
C VAL A 137 5.26 -1.59 -10.70
N VAL A 138 5.76 -1.56 -9.48
CA VAL A 138 6.06 -2.75 -8.66
C VAL A 138 5.22 -2.70 -7.39
N SER A 139 4.47 -3.76 -7.13
CA SER A 139 3.60 -3.85 -5.95
C SER A 139 3.98 -5.03 -5.07
N LEU A 140 4.23 -4.77 -3.80
CA LEU A 140 4.61 -5.76 -2.79
C LEU A 140 3.48 -5.91 -1.78
N GLY A 141 2.84 -7.07 -1.74
CA GLY A 141 1.89 -7.45 -0.69
C GLY A 141 2.66 -7.91 0.55
N LEU A 142 2.69 -7.08 1.60
CA LEU A 142 3.51 -7.28 2.80
C LEU A 142 2.66 -7.57 4.06
N GLY A 143 1.39 -7.83 3.86
CA GLY A 143 0.43 -8.18 4.89
C GLY A 143 -0.96 -8.38 4.30
N PRO A 144 -2.03 -8.29 5.10
CA PRO A 144 -3.38 -8.30 4.56
C PRO A 144 -3.61 -7.13 3.61
N VAL A 145 -4.05 -7.41 2.40
CA VAL A 145 -4.36 -6.41 1.36
C VAL A 145 -5.79 -6.63 0.91
N ALA A 146 -6.66 -5.66 1.13
CA ALA A 146 -8.08 -5.81 0.84
C ALA A 146 -8.65 -4.69 -0.03
N GLY A 147 -9.72 -4.99 -0.76
CA GLY A 147 -10.50 -4.04 -1.56
C GLY A 147 -9.66 -3.34 -2.62
N LEU A 148 -9.63 -2.01 -2.60
CA LEU A 148 -8.83 -1.20 -3.55
C LEU A 148 -7.32 -1.45 -3.42
N GLY A 149 -6.83 -1.84 -2.25
CA GLY A 149 -5.44 -2.28 -2.07
C GLY A 149 -5.14 -3.52 -2.92
N ALA A 150 -6.05 -4.51 -2.93
CA ALA A 150 -5.93 -5.69 -3.77
C ALA A 150 -5.91 -5.33 -5.26
N ALA A 151 -6.80 -4.43 -5.70
CA ALA A 151 -6.80 -3.93 -7.07
C ALA A 151 -5.45 -3.25 -7.44
N ARG A 152 -4.86 -2.47 -6.53
CA ARG A 152 -3.54 -1.85 -6.73
C ARG A 152 -2.40 -2.87 -6.74
N LEU A 153 -2.53 -3.98 -5.99
CA LEU A 153 -1.53 -5.05 -5.99
C LEU A 153 -1.44 -5.71 -7.35
N VAL A 154 -2.58 -6.07 -7.95
CA VAL A 154 -2.61 -6.72 -9.26
C VAL A 154 -2.43 -5.75 -10.43
N ALA A 155 -2.78 -4.47 -10.26
CA ALA A 155 -2.56 -3.43 -11.28
C ALA A 155 -1.10 -2.94 -11.25
N SER A 156 -0.16 -3.82 -11.59
CA SER A 156 1.27 -3.55 -11.60
C SER A 156 1.98 -4.40 -12.67
N HIS A 157 3.22 -4.03 -13.01
CA HIS A 157 4.07 -4.77 -13.94
C HIS A 157 4.83 -5.92 -13.27
N TYR A 158 4.97 -5.83 -11.96
CA TYR A 158 5.52 -6.90 -11.14
C TYR A 158 4.87 -6.85 -9.76
N SER A 159 4.22 -7.92 -9.40
CA SER A 159 3.52 -8.10 -8.13
C SER A 159 4.03 -9.33 -7.40
N LEU A 160 4.21 -9.21 -6.09
CA LEU A 160 4.57 -10.35 -5.27
C LEU A 160 3.91 -10.31 -3.89
N MET A 161 3.84 -11.47 -3.27
CA MET A 161 3.34 -11.65 -1.91
C MET A 161 4.33 -12.46 -1.06
N VAL A 162 4.34 -12.20 0.25
CA VAL A 162 5.18 -12.93 1.22
C VAL A 162 4.38 -14.08 1.81
N ARG A 163 4.89 -15.30 1.67
CA ARG A 163 4.28 -16.55 2.16
C ARG A 163 3.96 -16.50 3.65
N GLY A 164 2.73 -16.87 4.03
CA GLY A 164 2.28 -16.91 5.42
C GLY A 164 2.20 -15.56 6.13
N LEU A 165 2.56 -14.45 5.44
CA LEU A 165 2.47 -13.10 5.96
C LEU A 165 1.41 -12.28 5.24
N SER A 166 1.29 -12.46 3.92
CA SER A 166 0.42 -11.68 3.05
C SER A 166 -0.81 -12.45 2.65
N GLN A 167 -1.93 -11.75 2.60
CA GLN A 167 -3.17 -12.23 1.99
C GLN A 167 -3.77 -11.12 1.12
N MET A 168 -4.46 -11.51 0.05
CA MET A 168 -5.14 -10.58 -0.84
C MET A 168 -6.61 -10.99 -1.01
N PHE A 169 -7.55 -10.07 -0.79
CA PHE A 169 -8.99 -10.33 -0.96
C PHE A 169 -9.74 -9.08 -1.42
N THR A 170 -10.89 -9.30 -2.05
CA THR A 170 -11.89 -8.24 -2.21
C THR A 170 -12.56 -7.92 -0.87
N ALA A 171 -12.87 -8.96 -0.08
CA ALA A 171 -13.43 -8.87 1.27
C ALA A 171 -12.80 -9.94 2.16
N GLY A 172 -12.40 -9.57 3.38
CA GLY A 172 -11.71 -10.46 4.30
C GLY A 172 -12.60 -11.51 4.98
N PRO A 173 -12.02 -12.45 5.73
CA PRO A 173 -12.74 -13.54 6.37
C PRO A 173 -13.96 -13.15 7.21
N PRO A 174 -14.00 -12.02 7.93
CA PRO A 174 -15.21 -11.63 8.68
C PRO A 174 -16.43 -11.40 7.79
N VAL A 175 -16.25 -10.89 6.58
CA VAL A 175 -17.33 -10.64 5.62
C VAL A 175 -17.83 -11.98 5.06
N VAL A 176 -16.92 -12.89 4.73
CA VAL A 176 -17.23 -14.24 4.26
C VAL A 176 -17.97 -15.05 5.35
N ALA A 177 -17.54 -14.91 6.60
CA ALA A 177 -18.21 -15.54 7.75
C ALA A 177 -19.64 -15.04 7.95
N ALA A 178 -19.91 -13.76 7.68
CA ALA A 178 -21.28 -13.22 7.71
C ALA A 178 -22.17 -13.79 6.61
N ALA A 179 -21.57 -14.29 5.50
CA ALA A 179 -22.30 -15.04 4.46
C ALA A 179 -22.45 -16.54 4.76
N GLY A 180 -22.00 -17.00 5.94
CA GLY A 180 -22.20 -18.39 6.41
C GLY A 180 -21.00 -19.32 6.13
N GLU A 181 -19.93 -18.85 5.54
CA GLU A 181 -18.75 -19.66 5.26
C GLU A 181 -17.64 -19.40 6.27
N LYS A 182 -16.96 -20.47 6.70
CA LYS A 182 -15.80 -20.38 7.61
C LYS A 182 -14.52 -20.74 6.87
N VAL A 183 -13.70 -19.75 6.59
CA VAL A 183 -12.40 -19.91 5.91
C VAL A 183 -11.33 -19.15 6.68
N THR A 184 -10.11 -19.67 6.67
CA THR A 184 -8.94 -18.91 7.17
C THR A 184 -8.54 -17.86 6.14
N ALA A 185 -7.76 -16.86 6.57
CA ALA A 185 -7.25 -15.83 5.68
C ALA A 185 -6.40 -16.43 4.54
N ASP A 186 -5.57 -17.44 4.84
CA ASP A 186 -4.73 -18.08 3.83
C ASP A 186 -5.53 -18.94 2.84
N GLN A 187 -6.59 -19.60 3.30
CA GLN A 187 -7.50 -20.33 2.42
C GLN A 187 -8.30 -19.41 1.50
N LEU A 188 -8.63 -18.22 1.98
CA LEU A 188 -9.40 -17.24 1.22
C LEU A 188 -8.54 -16.48 0.22
N GLY A 189 -7.31 -16.12 0.59
CA GLY A 189 -6.48 -15.22 -0.23
C GLY A 189 -5.00 -15.28 0.07
N GLY A 190 -4.47 -16.45 0.45
CA GLY A 190 -3.03 -16.64 0.69
C GLY A 190 -2.20 -16.51 -0.59
N ALA A 191 -0.90 -16.27 -0.42
CA ALA A 191 0.03 -16.02 -1.52
C ALA A 191 0.05 -17.18 -2.55
N GLU A 192 0.05 -18.44 -2.08
CA GLU A 192 0.05 -19.64 -2.95
C GLU A 192 -1.18 -19.74 -3.84
N LEU A 193 -2.35 -19.39 -3.28
CA LEU A 193 -3.60 -19.38 -4.04
C LEU A 193 -3.49 -18.41 -5.22
N HIS A 194 -3.03 -17.18 -4.96
CA HIS A 194 -2.92 -16.15 -5.98
C HIS A 194 -1.81 -16.42 -7.01
N ALA A 195 -0.72 -17.05 -6.60
CA ALA A 195 0.32 -17.52 -7.52
C ALA A 195 -0.22 -18.61 -8.45
N SER A 196 -1.00 -19.56 -7.91
CA SER A 196 -1.57 -20.67 -8.70
C SER A 196 -2.57 -20.19 -9.77
N THR A 197 -3.23 -19.05 -9.53
CA THR A 197 -4.18 -18.43 -10.46
C THR A 197 -3.54 -17.41 -11.39
N GLY A 198 -2.25 -17.09 -11.21
CA GLY A 198 -1.57 -16.05 -11.99
C GLY A 198 -2.03 -14.62 -11.64
N SER A 199 -2.67 -14.43 -10.47
CA SER A 199 -3.09 -13.10 -10.01
C SER A 199 -1.93 -12.25 -9.49
N ILE A 200 -0.81 -12.89 -9.16
CA ILE A 200 0.47 -12.27 -8.82
C ILE A 200 1.60 -12.98 -9.55
N ASP A 201 2.74 -12.30 -9.70
CA ASP A 201 3.88 -12.82 -10.48
C ASP A 201 4.81 -13.69 -9.65
N ASP A 202 4.96 -13.44 -8.33
CA ASP A 202 5.95 -14.15 -7.51
C ASP A 202 5.49 -14.32 -6.06
N VAL A 203 6.02 -15.35 -5.40
CA VAL A 203 5.88 -15.62 -3.96
C VAL A 203 7.25 -15.73 -3.35
N VAL A 204 7.48 -15.05 -2.24
CA VAL A 204 8.76 -15.04 -1.52
C VAL A 204 8.56 -15.42 -0.06
N ASP A 205 9.64 -15.82 0.62
CA ASP A 205 9.56 -16.33 1.99
C ASP A 205 9.79 -15.25 3.07
N SER A 206 10.19 -14.02 2.66
CA SER A 206 10.44 -12.93 3.59
C SER A 206 10.28 -11.55 2.94
N GLU A 207 10.06 -10.51 3.76
CA GLU A 207 10.09 -9.12 3.29
C GLU A 207 11.46 -8.74 2.72
N ALA A 208 12.56 -9.26 3.26
CA ALA A 208 13.91 -9.02 2.75
C ALA A 208 14.07 -9.56 1.32
N GLU A 209 13.55 -10.75 1.05
CA GLU A 209 13.53 -11.32 -0.30
C GLU A 209 12.63 -10.50 -1.23
N ALA A 210 11.46 -10.05 -0.74
CA ALA A 210 10.57 -9.17 -1.50
C ALA A 210 11.30 -7.90 -1.98
N PHE A 211 12.07 -7.27 -1.11
CA PHE A 211 12.85 -6.10 -1.46
C PHE A 211 13.98 -6.42 -2.46
N ALA A 212 14.65 -7.55 -2.29
CA ALA A 212 15.68 -7.99 -3.24
C ALA A 212 15.10 -8.24 -4.64
N ARG A 213 13.91 -8.88 -4.73
CA ARG A 213 13.20 -9.10 -5.99
C ARG A 213 12.76 -7.79 -6.65
N ALA A 214 12.23 -6.85 -5.87
CA ALA A 214 11.85 -5.53 -6.37
C ALA A 214 13.04 -4.76 -6.96
N ARG A 215 14.20 -4.74 -6.27
CA ARG A 215 15.43 -4.14 -6.78
C ARG A 215 15.87 -4.80 -8.08
N ARG A 216 15.90 -6.14 -8.10
CA ARG A 216 16.27 -6.91 -9.28
C ARG A 216 15.36 -6.62 -10.47
N PHE A 217 14.03 -6.55 -10.26
CA PHE A 217 13.11 -6.19 -11.34
C PHE A 217 13.42 -4.80 -11.89
N LEU A 218 13.60 -3.81 -11.01
CA LEU A 218 13.94 -2.45 -11.42
C LEU A 218 15.28 -2.36 -12.16
N SER A 219 16.25 -3.23 -11.86
CA SER A 219 17.56 -3.21 -12.53
C SER A 219 17.49 -3.54 -14.02
N TYR A 220 16.44 -4.21 -14.48
CA TYR A 220 16.23 -4.53 -15.89
C TYR A 220 15.63 -3.38 -16.70
N LEU A 221 15.18 -2.32 -16.04
CA LEU A 221 14.41 -1.23 -16.66
C LEU A 221 15.22 0.07 -16.70
N PRO A 222 14.92 0.99 -17.62
CA PRO A 222 15.52 2.33 -17.59
C PRO A 222 15.12 3.07 -16.31
N GLY A 223 15.98 4.00 -15.86
CA GLY A 223 15.77 4.77 -14.62
C GLY A 223 14.62 5.77 -14.68
N ARG A 224 14.20 6.13 -15.90
CA ARG A 224 13.06 7.03 -16.18
C ARG A 224 12.34 6.56 -17.44
N ALA A 225 11.04 6.85 -17.50
CA ALA A 225 10.27 6.67 -18.71
C ALA A 225 10.87 7.53 -19.85
N GLY A 226 11.02 6.94 -21.04
CA GLY A 226 11.61 7.62 -22.20
C GLY A 226 13.13 7.80 -22.20
N ALA A 227 13.86 7.32 -21.19
CA ALA A 227 15.31 7.23 -21.25
C ALA A 227 15.72 6.07 -22.17
N GLN A 228 16.44 6.38 -23.25
CA GLN A 228 17.08 5.41 -24.14
C GLN A 228 18.48 5.08 -23.66
#